data_3e7784418d5a72f24da8e70fe8b21c52
#
_entry.id   3e7784418d5a72f24da8e70fe8b21c52
#
_cell.length_a   1.000
_cell.length_b   1.000
_cell.length_c   1.000
_cell.angle_alpha   90.00
_cell.angle_beta   90.00
_cell.angle_gamma   90.00
#
_symmetry.space_group_name_H-M   'P 1'
#
loop_
_entity.id
_entity.type
_entity.pdbx_description
1 polymer ?
#
loop_
_entity_poly.entity_id
_entity_poly.type
_entity_poly.pdbx_seq_one_letter_code
_entity_poly.pdbx_strand_id
1 'polypeptide(L)'
;MNDVIDRLMEVLEARRHASPDSSYVAKLHNRGLNKILEKVGEEAFETVLAAKDAGNSDKQAHRIEVVKETADLWFHTLVMLSHLDIPATEVISELESRFGVSGLAEKASR
;
A
#
# COMPACT_ATOMS: atom_id res chain seq x y z
N MET A 1 -12.47 8.35 -5.29
CA MET A 1 -11.24 7.57 -5.09
C MET A 1 -10.67 7.74 -3.70
N ASN A 2 -10.53 8.98 -3.26
CA ASN A 2 -10.00 9.24 -1.92
C ASN A 2 -10.85 8.66 -0.81
N ASP A 3 -12.17 8.56 -1.04
CA ASP A 3 -13.09 7.98 -0.06
C ASP A 3 -12.71 6.56 0.36
N VAL A 4 -12.28 5.74 -0.60
CA VAL A 4 -11.90 4.35 -0.32
C VAL A 4 -10.66 4.33 0.57
N ILE A 5 -9.67 5.14 0.22
CA ILE A 5 -8.43 5.22 1.00
C ILE A 5 -8.71 5.78 2.40
N ASP A 6 -9.49 6.86 2.48
CA ASP A 6 -9.83 7.48 3.77
C ASP A 6 -10.59 6.51 4.67
N ARG A 7 -11.58 5.79 4.11
CA ARG A 7 -12.33 4.81 4.90
C ARG A 7 -11.47 3.64 5.32
N LEU A 8 -10.56 3.19 4.43
CA LEU A 8 -9.65 2.12 4.79
C LEU A 8 -8.73 2.56 5.93
N MET A 9 -8.21 3.79 5.87
CA MET A 9 -7.36 4.30 6.96
C MET A 9 -8.12 4.36 8.29
N GLU A 10 -9.39 4.72 8.27
CA GLU A 10 -10.22 4.70 9.49
C GLU A 10 -10.36 3.28 10.04
N VAL A 11 -10.59 2.31 9.17
CA VAL A 11 -10.70 0.90 9.56
C VAL A 11 -9.37 0.41 10.14
N LEU A 12 -8.26 0.75 9.48
CA LEU A 12 -6.94 0.34 9.93
C LEU A 12 -6.61 0.94 11.30
N GLU A 13 -6.95 2.21 11.52
CA GLU A 13 -6.70 2.85 12.82
C GLU A 13 -7.55 2.21 13.92
N ALA A 14 -8.81 1.91 13.62
CA ALA A 14 -9.68 1.23 14.58
C ALA A 14 -9.13 -0.16 14.94
N ARG A 15 -8.68 -0.91 13.95
CA ARG A 15 -8.16 -2.26 14.16
C ARG A 15 -6.79 -2.28 14.81
N ARG A 16 -6.04 -1.20 14.68
CA ARG A 16 -4.74 -1.06 15.34
C ARG A 16 -4.84 -1.28 16.84
N HIS A 17 -5.96 -0.87 17.43
CA HIS A 17 -6.19 -0.97 18.86
C HIS A 17 -7.00 -2.21 19.26
N ALA A 18 -7.32 -3.08 18.31
CA ALA A 18 -8.02 -4.32 18.59
C ALA A 18 -7.08 -5.35 19.19
N SER A 19 -7.63 -6.50 19.59
CA SER A 19 -6.83 -7.59 20.12
C SER A 19 -6.00 -8.22 18.99
N PRO A 20 -4.68 -8.43 19.20
CA PRO A 20 -3.85 -9.15 18.22
C PRO A 20 -4.36 -10.57 17.92
N ASP A 21 -5.10 -11.18 18.85
CA ASP A 21 -5.65 -12.51 18.65
C ASP A 21 -6.78 -12.53 17.62
N SER A 22 -7.47 -11.41 17.42
CA SER A 22 -8.64 -11.34 16.55
C SER A 22 -8.43 -10.47 15.32
N SER A 23 -7.31 -9.77 15.20
CA SER A 23 -7.08 -8.82 14.12
C SER A 23 -5.66 -8.94 13.56
N TYR A 24 -5.56 -9.19 12.25
CA TYR A 24 -4.28 -9.21 11.55
C TYR A 24 -3.57 -7.86 11.66
N VAL A 25 -4.33 -6.76 11.51
CA VAL A 25 -3.77 -5.41 11.60
C VAL A 25 -3.19 -5.17 12.99
N ALA A 26 -3.93 -5.51 14.04
CA ALA A 26 -3.44 -5.38 15.41
C ALA A 26 -2.18 -6.22 15.63
N LYS A 27 -2.15 -7.42 15.06
CA LYS A 27 -0.99 -8.31 15.16
C LYS A 27 0.24 -7.68 14.52
N LEU A 28 0.08 -7.07 13.34
CA LEU A 28 1.18 -6.39 12.67
C LEU A 28 1.72 -5.24 13.52
N HIS A 29 0.85 -4.39 14.05
CA HIS A 29 1.28 -3.28 14.92
C HIS A 29 1.97 -3.80 16.17
N ASN A 30 1.45 -4.87 16.75
CA ASN A 30 2.02 -5.46 17.94
C ASN A 30 3.43 -6.02 17.68
N ARG A 31 3.66 -6.56 16.50
CA ARG A 31 4.98 -7.09 16.13
C ARG A 31 5.99 -6.00 15.78
N GLY A 32 5.49 -4.82 15.43
CA GLY A 32 6.32 -3.65 15.26
C GLY A 32 6.70 -3.34 13.83
N LEU A 33 7.40 -2.22 13.68
CA LEU A 33 7.72 -1.64 12.38
C LEU A 33 8.50 -2.59 11.48
N ASN A 34 9.49 -3.28 12.02
CA ASN A 34 10.31 -4.17 11.19
C ASN A 34 9.48 -5.27 10.52
N LYS A 35 8.48 -5.81 11.23
CA LYS A 35 7.60 -6.82 10.65
C LYS A 35 6.71 -6.23 9.55
N ILE A 36 6.21 -5.02 9.79
CA ILE A 36 5.40 -4.31 8.79
C ILE A 36 6.23 -4.05 7.53
N LEU A 37 7.48 -3.59 7.70
CA LEU A 37 8.37 -3.31 6.57
C LEU A 37 8.73 -4.59 5.81
N GLU A 38 8.91 -5.69 6.51
CA GLU A 38 9.13 -6.99 5.90
C GLU A 38 7.96 -7.35 4.98
N LYS A 39 6.72 -7.13 5.45
CA LYS A 39 5.54 -7.39 4.64
C LYS A 39 5.45 -6.48 3.42
N VAL A 40 5.76 -5.20 3.58
CA VAL A 40 5.78 -4.27 2.44
C VAL A 40 6.78 -4.77 1.38
N GLY A 41 7.96 -5.19 1.80
CA GLY A 41 8.96 -5.71 0.88
C GLY A 41 8.51 -6.98 0.18
N GLU A 42 7.92 -7.92 0.91
CA GLU A 42 7.41 -9.17 0.34
C GLU A 42 6.33 -8.89 -0.71
N GLU A 43 5.36 -8.03 -0.38
CA GLU A 43 4.25 -7.75 -1.30
C GLU A 43 4.72 -6.98 -2.53
N ALA A 44 5.73 -6.11 -2.37
CA ALA A 44 6.32 -5.41 -3.51
C ALA A 44 6.96 -6.40 -4.47
N PHE A 45 7.71 -7.37 -3.94
CA PHE A 45 8.36 -8.40 -4.76
C PHE A 45 7.32 -9.28 -5.45
N GLU A 46 6.29 -9.71 -4.73
CA GLU A 46 5.23 -10.53 -5.31
C GLU A 46 4.48 -9.79 -6.41
N THR A 47 4.29 -8.47 -6.26
CA THR A 47 3.66 -7.64 -7.28
C THR A 47 4.53 -7.62 -8.54
N VAL A 48 5.85 -7.48 -8.37
CA VAL A 48 6.79 -7.52 -9.50
C VAL A 48 6.69 -8.85 -10.25
N LEU A 49 6.67 -9.97 -9.52
CA LEU A 49 6.57 -11.29 -10.14
C LEU A 49 5.24 -11.46 -10.88
N ALA A 50 4.14 -11.04 -10.27
CA ALA A 50 2.83 -11.13 -10.90
C ALA A 50 2.77 -10.30 -12.18
N ALA A 51 3.32 -9.08 -12.14
CA ALA A 51 3.35 -8.21 -13.31
C ALA A 51 4.22 -8.79 -14.42
N LYS A 52 5.36 -9.40 -14.05
CA LYS A 52 6.25 -10.04 -15.01
C LYS A 52 5.53 -11.17 -15.74
N ASP A 53 4.80 -12.00 -15.00
CA ASP A 53 4.04 -13.11 -15.60
C ASP A 53 2.92 -12.59 -16.51
N ALA A 54 2.29 -11.48 -16.15
CA ALA A 54 1.19 -10.91 -16.93
C ALA A 54 1.67 -10.19 -18.19
N GLY A 55 2.95 -9.77 -18.23
CA GLY A 55 3.46 -8.91 -19.31
C GLY A 55 3.39 -9.50 -20.69
N ASN A 56 3.49 -10.83 -20.81
CA ASN A 56 3.42 -11.52 -22.10
C ASN A 56 2.26 -12.52 -22.16
N SER A 57 1.18 -12.22 -21.41
CA SER A 57 0.06 -13.14 -21.27
C SER A 57 -1.25 -12.39 -21.47
N ASP A 58 -2.20 -13.05 -22.14
CA ASP A 58 -3.57 -12.53 -22.24
C ASP A 58 -4.52 -13.28 -21.30
N LYS A 59 -3.99 -14.13 -20.41
CA LYS A 59 -4.81 -14.89 -19.48
C LYS A 59 -5.39 -13.99 -18.40
N GLN A 60 -6.71 -14.11 -18.21
CA GLN A 60 -7.40 -13.34 -17.18
C GLN A 60 -6.85 -13.64 -15.78
N ALA A 61 -6.44 -14.89 -15.53
CA ALA A 61 -5.88 -15.28 -14.24
C ALA A 61 -4.65 -14.46 -13.88
N HIS A 62 -3.79 -14.14 -14.85
CA HIS A 62 -2.59 -13.32 -14.61
C HIS A 62 -2.97 -11.88 -14.27
N ARG A 63 -3.98 -11.34 -14.92
CA ARG A 63 -4.47 -9.98 -14.62
C ARG A 63 -5.02 -9.91 -13.20
N ILE A 64 -5.81 -10.91 -12.83
CA ILE A 64 -6.39 -10.98 -11.47
C ILE A 64 -5.29 -11.02 -10.43
N GLU A 65 -4.24 -11.78 -10.69
CA GLU A 65 -3.13 -11.90 -9.74
C GLU A 65 -2.41 -10.55 -9.55
N VAL A 66 -2.20 -9.79 -10.63
CA VAL A 66 -1.60 -8.46 -10.52
C VAL A 66 -2.45 -7.55 -9.63
N VAL A 67 -3.77 -7.59 -9.82
CA VAL A 67 -4.68 -6.77 -9.03
C VAL A 67 -4.62 -7.16 -7.55
N LYS A 68 -4.63 -8.46 -7.26
CA LYS A 68 -4.58 -8.95 -5.88
C LYS A 68 -3.27 -8.57 -5.19
N GLU A 69 -2.14 -8.78 -5.86
CA GLU A 69 -0.85 -8.48 -5.27
C GLU A 69 -0.66 -6.97 -5.09
N THR A 70 -1.16 -6.18 -6.04
CA THR A 70 -1.11 -4.73 -5.90
C THR A 70 -1.96 -4.27 -4.72
N ALA A 71 -3.15 -4.86 -4.53
CA ALA A 71 -4.00 -4.54 -3.39
C ALA A 71 -3.31 -4.89 -2.07
N ASP A 72 -2.64 -6.04 -2.01
CA ASP A 72 -1.88 -6.45 -0.82
C ASP A 72 -0.75 -5.46 -0.53
N LEU A 73 -0.05 -5.01 -1.56
CA LEU A 73 1.01 -4.03 -1.40
C LEU A 73 0.46 -2.70 -0.87
N TRP A 74 -0.63 -2.22 -1.44
CA TRP A 74 -1.24 -0.97 -0.97
C TRP A 74 -1.71 -1.11 0.47
N PHE A 75 -2.35 -2.23 0.79
CA PHE A 75 -2.83 -2.49 2.14
C PHE A 75 -1.69 -2.39 3.16
N HIS A 76 -0.60 -3.10 2.93
CA HIS A 76 0.53 -3.11 3.87
C HIS A 76 1.25 -1.76 3.93
N THR A 77 1.29 -1.04 2.80
CA THR A 77 1.84 0.31 2.78
C THR A 77 0.99 1.25 3.67
N LEU A 78 -0.34 1.09 3.62
CA LEU A 78 -1.22 1.90 4.46
C LEU A 78 -1.08 1.53 5.94
N VAL A 79 -0.86 0.26 6.26
CA VAL A 79 -0.56 -0.15 7.63
C VAL A 79 0.74 0.50 8.11
N MET A 80 1.76 0.53 7.25
CA MET A 80 3.01 1.21 7.55
C MET A 80 2.78 2.69 7.88
N LEU A 81 2.01 3.37 7.05
CA LEU A 81 1.71 4.78 7.29
C LEU A 81 0.97 4.97 8.62
N SER A 82 -0.02 4.12 8.89
CA SER A 82 -0.75 4.18 10.16
C SER A 82 0.20 3.99 11.34
N HIS A 83 1.10 3.03 11.26
CA HIS A 83 2.05 2.75 12.34
C HIS A 83 2.97 3.95 12.60
N LEU A 84 3.34 4.67 11.56
CA LEU A 84 4.20 5.85 11.64
C LEU A 84 3.41 7.13 11.95
N ASP A 85 2.10 7.01 12.11
CA ASP A 85 1.20 8.15 12.35
C ASP A 85 1.24 9.19 11.22
N ILE A 86 1.38 8.70 9.99
CA ILE A 86 1.35 9.54 8.79
C ILE A 86 0.00 9.32 8.09
N PRO A 87 -0.83 10.36 7.96
CA PRO A 87 -2.10 10.21 7.25
C PRO A 87 -1.88 9.94 5.76
N ALA A 88 -2.68 9.07 5.18
CA ALA A 88 -2.60 8.79 3.74
C ALA A 88 -2.87 10.05 2.90
N THR A 89 -3.60 11.03 3.46
CA THR A 89 -3.85 12.30 2.78
C THR A 89 -2.56 13.03 2.42
N GLU A 90 -1.49 12.85 3.20
CA GLU A 90 -0.20 13.47 2.87
C GLU A 90 0.40 12.88 1.60
N VAL A 91 0.23 11.56 1.40
CA VAL A 91 0.67 10.91 0.17
C VAL A 91 -0.17 11.40 -1.01
N ILE A 92 -1.48 11.49 -0.82
CA ILE A 92 -2.39 12.00 -1.85
C ILE A 92 -2.02 13.43 -2.23
N SER A 93 -1.73 14.28 -1.24
CA SER A 93 -1.31 15.66 -1.50
C SER A 93 0.00 15.73 -2.28
N GLU A 94 0.94 14.85 -1.96
CA GLU A 94 2.20 14.78 -2.70
C GLU A 94 1.96 14.40 -4.16
N LEU A 95 1.06 13.44 -4.40
CA LEU A 95 0.70 13.04 -5.76
C LEU A 95 0.00 14.18 -6.50
N GLU A 96 -0.92 14.86 -5.84
CA GLU A 96 -1.63 16.00 -6.43
C GLU A 96 -0.68 17.11 -6.84
N SER A 97 0.36 17.35 -6.04
CA SER A 97 1.35 18.38 -6.34
C SER A 97 2.11 18.11 -7.64
N ARG A 98 2.11 16.85 -8.08
CA ARG A 98 2.81 16.46 -9.31
C ARG A 98 1.96 16.63 -10.57
N PHE A 99 0.65 16.89 -10.43
CA PHE A 99 -0.25 16.99 -11.58
C PHE A 99 0.00 18.25 -12.42
N GLY A 100 0.46 19.33 -11.80
CA GLY A 100 0.74 20.57 -12.51
C GLY A 100 2.17 20.69 -13.01
N VAL A 101 3.00 19.65 -12.85
CA VAL A 101 4.43 19.68 -13.20
C VAL A 101 4.72 18.50 -14.12
N SER A 102 5.44 18.71 -15.24
CA SER A 102 5.81 17.62 -16.14
C SER A 102 6.74 16.66 -15.42
N GLY A 103 6.69 15.37 -15.83
CA GLY A 103 7.53 14.35 -15.21
C GLY A 103 9.02 14.68 -15.24
N LEU A 104 9.49 15.33 -16.32
CA LEU A 104 10.89 15.73 -16.44
C LEU A 104 11.22 16.85 -15.48
N ALA A 105 10.34 17.85 -15.36
CA ALA A 105 10.55 18.96 -14.44
C ALA A 105 10.55 18.47 -12.99
N GLU A 106 9.66 17.55 -12.67
CA GLU A 106 9.59 16.96 -11.34
C GLU A 106 10.89 16.24 -11.00
N LYS A 107 11.41 15.44 -11.91
CA LYS A 107 12.68 14.74 -11.70
C LYS A 107 13.83 15.71 -11.50
N ALA A 108 13.86 16.80 -12.25
CA ALA A 108 14.91 17.79 -12.15
C ALA A 108 14.91 18.52 -10.81
N SER A 109 13.74 18.63 -10.18
CA SER A 109 13.60 19.34 -8.90
C SER A 109 13.92 18.49 -7.67
N ARG A 110 14.10 17.20 -7.83
CA ARG A 110 14.42 16.32 -6.72
C ARG A 110 15.91 16.34 -6.37
#